data_c59418ac4b67a1cb4c9267355eee24b9
#
_entry.id   c59418ac4b67a1cb4c9267355eee24b9
#
_cell.length_a   1.000
_cell.length_b   1.000
_cell.length_c   1.000
_cell.angle_alpha   90.00
_cell.angle_beta   90.00
_cell.angle_gamma   90.00
#
_symmetry.space_group_name_H-M   'P 1'
#
loop_
_entity.id
_entity.type
_entity.pdbx_description
1 polymer ?
#
loop_
_entity_poly.entity_id
_entity_poly.type
_entity_poly.pdbx_seq_one_letter_code
_entity_poly.pdbx_strand_id
1 'polypeptide(L)'
;YSKKQIFWHKMLIPLLLIFVLVPIIIFCRFWYIYQQIPGLYLPSVSDSLMYISSFLLLYLFSYTLAVAVGNLVGEIITAGIIAIGSIVSFLYMFPGALTNLIIGFKAFFTGKTIVDIDGGAVMLYNAIPTPILQGTTALSEFVILIILSIGMLTISWYAMKTASLENDGRFLMNNKFRVPILIIGSLYVTICLSGHYASFNYDQLIPTGQVISLIIKIILILVASVIAFWMLMYKWKTLRKH
;
A
#
# COMPACT_ATOMS: atom_id res chain seq x y z
N TYR A 1 -7.04 -0.80 -33.56
CA TYR A 1 -7.14 -0.01 -32.33
C TYR A 1 -5.76 0.37 -31.86
N SER A 2 -5.55 1.65 -31.49
CA SER A 2 -4.28 2.10 -30.93
C SER A 2 -4.10 1.56 -29.50
N LYS A 3 -2.83 1.34 -29.06
CA LYS A 3 -2.54 0.94 -27.66
C LYS A 3 -3.22 1.87 -26.64
N LYS A 4 -3.35 3.16 -26.97
CA LYS A 4 -4.03 4.17 -26.17
C LYS A 4 -5.53 3.87 -26.00
N GLN A 5 -6.22 3.53 -27.09
CA GLN A 5 -7.65 3.20 -27.05
C GLN A 5 -7.90 1.94 -26.22
N ILE A 6 -7.09 0.88 -26.45
CA ILE A 6 -7.20 -0.37 -25.70
C ILE A 6 -7.00 -0.12 -24.19
N PHE A 7 -6.01 0.69 -23.83
CA PHE A 7 -5.75 1.02 -22.42
C PHE A 7 -6.94 1.72 -21.78
N TRP A 8 -7.42 2.79 -22.39
CA TRP A 8 -8.54 3.56 -21.84
C TRP A 8 -9.83 2.76 -21.75
N HIS A 9 -10.16 1.94 -22.76
CA HIS A 9 -11.33 1.07 -22.70
C HIS A 9 -11.24 0.04 -21.55
N LYS A 10 -10.08 -0.60 -21.40
CA LYS A 10 -9.85 -1.55 -20.28
C LYS A 10 -9.87 -0.88 -18.92
N MET A 11 -9.51 0.39 -18.83
CA MET A 11 -9.50 1.15 -17.57
C MET A 11 -10.85 1.73 -17.23
N LEU A 12 -11.55 2.34 -18.21
CA LEU A 12 -12.79 3.08 -17.95
C LEU A 12 -13.92 2.18 -17.49
N ILE A 13 -14.08 0.97 -18.06
CA ILE A 13 -15.20 0.09 -17.73
C ILE A 13 -15.17 -0.32 -16.25
N PRO A 14 -14.08 -0.92 -15.71
CA PRO A 14 -14.05 -1.28 -14.28
C PRO A 14 -14.07 -0.05 -13.37
N LEU A 15 -13.48 1.06 -13.79
CA LEU A 15 -13.47 2.29 -13.01
C LEU A 15 -14.89 2.88 -12.89
N LEU A 16 -15.66 2.86 -13.97
CA LEU A 16 -17.05 3.28 -13.98
C LEU A 16 -17.89 2.35 -13.09
N LEU A 17 -17.67 1.04 -13.13
CA LEU A 17 -18.32 0.08 -12.24
C LEU A 17 -18.02 0.38 -10.76
N ILE A 18 -16.76 0.68 -10.41
CA ILE A 18 -16.37 1.05 -9.04
C ILE A 18 -17.13 2.31 -8.60
N PHE A 19 -17.12 3.37 -9.41
CA PHE A 19 -17.76 4.64 -9.06
C PHE A 19 -19.30 4.59 -9.03
N VAL A 20 -19.92 3.60 -9.67
CA VAL A 20 -21.39 3.44 -9.66
C VAL A 20 -21.82 2.39 -8.63
N LEU A 21 -21.24 1.18 -8.69
CA LEU A 21 -21.71 0.07 -7.85
C LEU A 21 -21.30 0.22 -6.39
N VAL A 22 -20.08 0.68 -6.10
CA VAL A 22 -19.61 0.79 -4.71
C VAL A 22 -20.46 1.80 -3.91
N PRO A 23 -20.76 3.04 -4.39
CA PRO A 23 -21.64 3.95 -3.69
C PRO A 23 -23.04 3.38 -3.50
N ILE A 24 -23.61 2.70 -4.50
CA ILE A 24 -24.93 2.08 -4.40
C ILE A 24 -24.95 1.04 -3.28
N ILE A 25 -23.96 0.13 -3.26
CA ILE A 25 -23.89 -0.93 -2.25
C ILE A 25 -23.75 -0.32 -0.85
N ILE A 26 -22.86 0.68 -0.71
CA ILE A 26 -22.63 1.34 0.59
C ILE A 26 -23.89 2.10 1.00
N PHE A 27 -24.53 2.82 0.08
CA PHE A 27 -25.78 3.53 0.34
C PHE A 27 -26.91 2.58 0.78
N CYS A 28 -27.10 1.45 0.10
CA CYS A 28 -28.07 0.43 0.49
C CYS A 28 -27.78 -0.12 1.89
N ARG A 29 -26.48 -0.34 2.22
CA ARG A 29 -26.08 -0.78 3.56
C ARG A 29 -26.41 0.27 4.61
N PHE A 30 -26.09 1.54 4.37
CA PHE A 30 -26.42 2.63 5.30
C PHE A 30 -27.94 2.79 5.45
N TRP A 31 -28.70 2.75 4.34
CA TRP A 31 -30.16 2.80 4.36
C TRP A 31 -30.73 1.71 5.26
N TYR A 32 -30.26 0.46 5.11
CA TYR A 32 -30.70 -0.66 5.95
C TYR A 32 -30.37 -0.43 7.43
N ILE A 33 -29.17 0.05 7.75
CA ILE A 33 -28.75 0.36 9.12
C ILE A 33 -29.62 1.47 9.73
N TYR A 34 -29.92 2.52 8.97
CA TYR A 34 -30.78 3.62 9.43
C TYR A 34 -32.21 3.18 9.76
N GLN A 35 -32.68 2.11 9.14
CA GLN A 35 -34.00 1.55 9.44
C GLN A 35 -34.03 0.70 10.72
N GLN A 36 -32.89 0.12 11.13
CA GLN A 36 -32.81 -0.83 12.23
C GLN A 36 -32.30 -0.22 13.56
N ILE A 37 -31.63 0.91 13.50
CA ILE A 37 -30.94 1.49 14.65
C ILE A 37 -31.64 2.82 15.07
N PRO A 38 -31.92 3.02 16.38
CA PRO A 38 -32.45 4.29 16.87
C PRO A 38 -31.56 5.47 16.51
N GLY A 39 -32.16 6.61 16.14
CA GLY A 39 -31.46 7.78 15.62
C GLY A 39 -30.33 8.35 16.51
N LEU A 40 -30.38 8.09 17.82
CA LEU A 40 -29.34 8.50 18.77
C LEU A 40 -27.96 7.86 18.53
N TYR A 41 -27.92 6.69 17.86
CA TYR A 41 -26.70 5.92 17.62
C TYR A 41 -26.24 6.00 16.16
N LEU A 42 -26.92 6.80 15.35
CA LEU A 42 -26.56 6.93 13.92
C LEU A 42 -25.44 7.95 13.73
N PRO A 43 -24.44 7.65 12.87
CA PRO A 43 -23.44 8.65 12.52
C PRO A 43 -24.10 9.83 11.77
N SER A 44 -23.50 10.99 11.86
CA SER A 44 -23.97 12.15 11.10
C SER A 44 -23.93 11.90 9.59
N VAL A 45 -24.74 12.62 8.81
CA VAL A 45 -24.68 12.52 7.35
C VAL A 45 -23.30 12.88 6.82
N SER A 46 -22.62 13.85 7.44
CA SER A 46 -21.26 14.25 7.10
C SER A 46 -20.27 13.08 7.30
N ASP A 47 -20.35 12.40 8.45
CA ASP A 47 -19.47 11.25 8.75
C ASP A 47 -19.74 10.09 7.78
N SER A 48 -21.00 9.87 7.44
CA SER A 48 -21.38 8.84 6.48
C SER A 48 -20.84 9.12 5.07
N LEU A 49 -20.89 10.39 4.62
CA LEU A 49 -20.32 10.81 3.33
C LEU A 49 -18.79 10.69 3.33
N MET A 50 -18.14 11.07 4.43
CA MET A 50 -16.71 10.95 4.59
C MET A 50 -16.27 9.47 4.56
N TYR A 51 -17.02 8.59 5.19
CA TYR A 51 -16.80 7.15 5.14
C TYR A 51 -16.93 6.58 3.71
N ILE A 52 -18.01 6.95 2.99
CA ILE A 52 -18.21 6.53 1.60
C ILE A 52 -17.07 6.99 0.70
N SER A 53 -16.66 8.25 0.83
CA SER A 53 -15.57 8.80 0.02
C SER A 53 -14.22 8.13 0.31
N SER A 54 -13.94 7.79 1.58
CA SER A 54 -12.75 7.05 1.97
C SER A 54 -12.68 5.67 1.32
N PHE A 55 -13.80 4.93 1.34
CA PHE A 55 -13.89 3.62 0.67
C PHE A 55 -13.70 3.72 -0.84
N LEU A 56 -14.34 4.73 -1.47
CA LEU A 56 -14.16 4.94 -2.92
C LEU A 56 -12.71 5.19 -3.30
N LEU A 57 -12.01 6.03 -2.54
CA LEU A 57 -10.59 6.29 -2.78
C LEU A 57 -9.73 5.05 -2.55
N LEU A 58 -10.04 4.26 -1.54
CA LEU A 58 -9.36 3.02 -1.25
C LEU A 58 -9.51 2.01 -2.40
N TYR A 59 -10.74 1.84 -2.90
CA TYR A 59 -11.00 0.99 -4.06
C TYR A 59 -10.31 1.52 -5.32
N LEU A 60 -10.33 2.85 -5.55
CA LEU A 60 -9.63 3.48 -6.66
C LEU A 60 -8.13 3.19 -6.61
N PHE A 61 -7.50 3.41 -5.45
CA PHE A 61 -6.09 3.13 -5.25
C PHE A 61 -5.77 1.65 -5.47
N SER A 62 -6.54 0.75 -4.86
CA SER A 62 -6.35 -0.70 -5.00
C SER A 62 -6.47 -1.15 -6.46
N TYR A 63 -7.45 -0.63 -7.18
CA TYR A 63 -7.63 -0.91 -8.59
C TYR A 63 -6.47 -0.39 -9.44
N THR A 64 -6.06 0.87 -9.25
CA THR A 64 -4.95 1.46 -10.01
C THR A 64 -3.63 0.76 -9.75
N LEU A 65 -3.38 0.33 -8.51
CA LEU A 65 -2.24 -0.49 -8.14
C LEU A 65 -2.26 -1.86 -8.82
N ALA A 66 -3.40 -2.55 -8.79
CA ALA A 66 -3.56 -3.84 -9.46
C ALA A 66 -3.30 -3.75 -10.97
N VAL A 67 -3.82 -2.70 -11.62
CA VAL A 67 -3.58 -2.46 -13.06
C VAL A 67 -2.12 -2.11 -13.34
N ALA A 68 -1.47 -1.32 -12.49
CA ALA A 68 -0.05 -1.02 -12.64
C ALA A 68 0.81 -2.29 -12.55
N VAL A 69 0.55 -3.13 -11.54
CA VAL A 69 1.24 -4.42 -11.38
C VAL A 69 0.97 -5.33 -12.59
N GLY A 70 -0.29 -5.45 -13.03
CA GLY A 70 -0.66 -6.28 -14.18
C GLY A 70 0.00 -5.84 -15.51
N ASN A 71 0.28 -4.54 -15.67
CA ASN A 71 0.99 -4.03 -16.87
C ASN A 71 2.53 -4.09 -16.73
N LEU A 72 3.05 -4.26 -15.53
CA LEU A 72 4.49 -4.39 -15.28
C LEU A 72 4.95 -5.84 -15.32
N VAL A 73 4.15 -6.76 -14.77
CA VAL A 73 4.49 -8.18 -14.61
C VAL A 73 3.98 -8.98 -15.81
N GLY A 74 4.87 -9.73 -16.44
CA GLY A 74 4.55 -10.48 -17.67
C GLY A 74 3.80 -11.80 -17.45
N GLU A 75 3.62 -12.23 -16.21
CA GLU A 75 2.92 -13.48 -15.88
C GLU A 75 1.68 -13.18 -15.02
N ILE A 76 0.52 -13.62 -15.49
CA ILE A 76 -0.78 -13.25 -14.92
C ILE A 76 -0.99 -13.72 -13.47
N ILE A 77 -0.53 -14.94 -13.15
CA ILE A 77 -0.66 -15.51 -11.80
C ILE A 77 0.24 -14.74 -10.83
N THR A 78 1.48 -14.52 -11.20
CA THR A 78 2.45 -13.73 -10.41
C THR A 78 1.96 -12.30 -10.24
N ALA A 79 1.41 -11.67 -11.29
CA ALA A 79 0.83 -10.33 -11.21
C ALA A 79 -0.33 -10.28 -10.20
N GLY A 80 -1.22 -11.27 -10.20
CA GLY A 80 -2.32 -11.38 -9.25
C GLY A 80 -1.83 -11.48 -7.81
N ILE A 81 -0.86 -12.35 -7.53
CA ILE A 81 -0.29 -12.54 -6.19
C ILE A 81 0.39 -11.25 -5.70
N ILE A 82 1.19 -10.63 -6.56
CA ILE A 82 1.88 -9.36 -6.22
C ILE A 82 0.86 -8.24 -5.99
N ALA A 83 -0.18 -8.13 -6.83
CA ALA A 83 -1.20 -7.10 -6.66
C ALA A 83 -1.93 -7.24 -5.32
N ILE A 84 -2.43 -8.45 -4.99
CA ILE A 84 -3.12 -8.72 -3.72
C ILE A 84 -2.16 -8.47 -2.54
N GLY A 85 -0.96 -9.04 -2.59
CA GLY A 85 0.04 -8.85 -1.54
C GLY A 85 0.43 -7.38 -1.33
N SER A 86 0.57 -6.62 -2.42
CA SER A 86 0.87 -5.18 -2.35
C SER A 86 -0.27 -4.37 -1.76
N ILE A 87 -1.52 -4.66 -2.13
CA ILE A 87 -2.70 -4.00 -1.57
C ILE A 87 -2.80 -4.27 -0.07
N VAL A 88 -2.74 -5.54 0.33
CA VAL A 88 -2.82 -5.92 1.75
C VAL A 88 -1.68 -5.31 2.55
N SER A 89 -0.44 -5.41 2.07
CA SER A 89 0.70 -4.86 2.80
C SER A 89 0.68 -3.33 2.86
N PHE A 90 0.23 -2.65 1.81
CA PHE A 90 0.12 -1.19 1.81
C PHE A 90 -0.96 -0.69 2.79
N LEU A 91 -2.06 -1.40 2.91
CA LEU A 91 -3.16 -1.00 3.78
C LEU A 91 -2.92 -1.31 5.26
N TYR A 92 -2.32 -2.47 5.55
CA TYR A 92 -2.24 -2.98 6.91
C TYR A 92 -0.82 -2.94 7.51
N MET A 93 0.21 -3.14 6.69
CA MET A 93 1.58 -3.27 7.21
C MET A 93 2.39 -1.98 7.09
N PHE A 94 2.35 -1.33 5.94
CA PHE A 94 3.25 -0.22 5.63
C PHE A 94 3.04 1.01 6.52
N PRO A 95 1.81 1.50 6.77
CA PRO A 95 1.60 2.69 7.60
C PRO A 95 2.09 2.46 9.04
N GLY A 96 1.69 1.33 9.65
CA GLY A 96 2.12 1.00 11.02
C GLY A 96 3.63 0.81 11.12
N ALA A 97 4.25 0.12 10.15
CA ALA A 97 5.69 -0.09 10.12
C ALA A 97 6.47 1.23 10.00
N LEU A 98 6.02 2.11 9.11
CA LEU A 98 6.64 3.42 8.90
C LEU A 98 6.51 4.30 10.15
N THR A 99 5.31 4.34 10.73
CA THR A 99 5.04 5.10 11.96
C THR A 99 5.91 4.61 13.12
N ASN A 100 5.98 3.29 13.34
CA ASN A 100 6.83 2.71 14.39
C ASN A 100 8.31 3.10 14.24
N LEU A 101 8.83 3.04 13.00
CA LEU A 101 10.23 3.45 12.73
C LEU A 101 10.44 4.94 13.01
N ILE A 102 9.56 5.81 12.48
CA ILE A 102 9.68 7.26 12.64
C ILE A 102 9.61 7.64 14.13
N ILE A 103 8.61 7.14 14.84
CA ILE A 103 8.41 7.50 16.26
C ILE A 103 9.51 6.91 17.12
N GLY A 104 9.93 5.67 16.87
CA GLY A 104 11.04 5.05 17.57
C GLY A 104 12.36 5.82 17.42
N PHE A 105 12.73 6.19 16.20
CA PHE A 105 13.92 7.01 15.99
C PHE A 105 13.77 8.42 16.60
N LYS A 106 12.60 9.05 16.47
CA LYS A 106 12.32 10.35 17.08
C LYS A 106 12.46 10.28 18.60
N ALA A 107 11.91 9.25 19.25
CA ALA A 107 12.02 9.04 20.69
C ALA A 107 13.49 8.89 21.12
N PHE A 108 14.26 8.08 20.42
CA PHE A 108 15.68 7.91 20.69
C PHE A 108 16.46 9.21 20.58
N PHE A 109 16.30 9.97 19.47
CA PHE A 109 17.06 11.22 19.27
C PHE A 109 16.63 12.35 20.19
N THR A 110 15.39 12.37 20.65
CA THR A 110 14.89 13.41 21.59
C THR A 110 15.09 13.04 23.05
N GLY A 111 15.51 11.80 23.36
CA GLY A 111 15.63 11.31 24.74
C GLY A 111 14.30 11.29 25.49
N LYS A 112 13.18 11.05 24.78
CA LYS A 112 11.82 10.96 25.33
C LYS A 112 11.29 9.54 25.19
N THR A 113 10.28 9.19 25.98
CA THR A 113 9.56 7.95 25.77
C THR A 113 8.65 8.04 24.55
N ILE A 114 8.22 6.93 23.99
CA ILE A 114 7.28 6.91 22.86
C ILE A 114 5.94 7.53 23.28
N VAL A 115 5.49 7.26 24.49
CA VAL A 115 4.24 7.83 25.04
C VAL A 115 4.32 9.36 25.12
N ASP A 116 5.46 9.93 25.50
CA ASP A 116 5.65 11.39 25.56
C ASP A 116 5.59 12.06 24.19
N ILE A 117 5.93 11.34 23.12
CA ILE A 117 5.92 11.87 21.76
C ILE A 117 4.56 11.77 21.11
N ASP A 118 3.87 10.66 21.32
CA ASP A 118 2.70 10.27 20.53
C ASP A 118 1.41 10.19 21.37
N GLY A 119 1.49 10.48 22.69
CA GLY A 119 0.34 10.46 23.58
C GLY A 119 -0.36 9.09 23.66
N GLY A 120 0.36 8.00 23.34
CA GLY A 120 -0.20 6.64 23.32
C GLY A 120 -0.90 6.24 22.02
N ALA A 121 -0.95 7.12 21.01
CA ALA A 121 -1.61 6.83 19.74
C ALA A 121 -0.98 5.66 18.97
N VAL A 122 0.34 5.41 19.12
CA VAL A 122 1.02 4.25 18.52
C VAL A 122 0.45 2.92 18.97
N MET A 123 0.01 2.81 20.23
CA MET A 123 -0.65 1.59 20.70
C MET A 123 -1.98 1.34 19.99
N LEU A 124 -2.72 2.41 19.67
CA LEU A 124 -3.95 2.35 18.88
C LEU A 124 -3.70 1.95 17.42
N TYR A 125 -2.62 2.46 16.81
CA TYR A 125 -2.24 2.12 15.42
C TYR A 125 -1.89 0.64 15.23
N ASN A 126 -1.27 0.02 16.23
CA ASN A 126 -0.93 -1.42 16.19
C ASN A 126 -2.13 -2.34 16.44
N ALA A 127 -3.16 -1.84 17.13
CA ALA A 127 -4.33 -2.62 17.51
C ALA A 127 -5.51 -2.48 16.52
N ILE A 128 -5.53 -1.44 15.69
CA ILE A 128 -6.69 -1.09 14.87
C ILE A 128 -6.24 -0.89 13.41
N PRO A 129 -6.97 -1.48 12.44
CA PRO A 129 -6.71 -1.19 11.02
C PRO A 129 -6.76 0.32 10.78
N THR A 130 -5.86 0.79 9.95
CA THR A 130 -5.59 2.19 9.62
C THR A 130 -6.82 3.12 9.68
N PRO A 131 -6.68 4.40 10.07
CA PRO A 131 -7.76 5.40 10.10
C PRO A 131 -8.59 5.45 8.81
N ILE A 132 -7.98 5.14 7.67
CA ILE A 132 -8.65 5.00 6.37
C ILE A 132 -9.83 4.03 6.44
N LEU A 133 -9.68 2.90 7.14
CA LEU A 133 -10.75 1.91 7.30
C LEU A 133 -11.78 2.31 8.34
N GLN A 134 -11.47 3.26 9.21
CA GLN A 134 -12.39 3.77 10.24
C GLN A 134 -13.19 5.01 9.82
N GLY A 135 -12.98 5.55 8.63
CA GLY A 135 -13.66 6.75 8.15
C GLY A 135 -13.23 8.06 8.81
N THR A 136 -12.16 8.05 9.61
CA THR A 136 -11.59 9.21 10.31
C THR A 136 -10.37 9.80 9.62
N THR A 137 -10.33 9.72 8.29
CA THR A 137 -9.16 10.17 7.51
C THR A 137 -9.01 11.68 7.51
N ALA A 138 -7.82 12.17 7.83
CA ALA A 138 -7.49 13.57 7.62
C ALA A 138 -7.46 13.91 6.13
N LEU A 139 -7.77 15.14 5.77
CA LEU A 139 -7.74 15.62 4.37
C LEU A 139 -6.42 15.28 3.66
N SER A 140 -5.30 15.28 4.40
CA SER A 140 -3.99 14.90 3.90
C SER A 140 -3.93 13.46 3.35
N GLU A 141 -4.62 12.51 3.98
CA GLU A 141 -4.63 11.11 3.54
C GLU A 141 -5.41 10.94 2.23
N PHE A 142 -6.52 11.68 2.07
CA PHE A 142 -7.26 11.75 0.80
C PHE A 142 -6.36 12.24 -0.34
N VAL A 143 -5.65 13.33 -0.11
CA VAL A 143 -4.74 13.93 -1.10
C VAL A 143 -3.63 12.94 -1.46
N ILE A 144 -3.02 12.28 -0.47
CA ILE A 144 -1.97 11.27 -0.70
C ILE A 144 -2.50 10.12 -1.55
N LEU A 145 -3.67 9.57 -1.24
CA LEU A 145 -4.26 8.46 -2.01
C LEU A 145 -4.57 8.85 -3.45
N ILE A 146 -5.06 10.07 -3.68
CA ILE A 146 -5.31 10.59 -5.03
C ILE A 146 -3.99 10.70 -5.81
N ILE A 147 -2.96 11.30 -5.21
CA ILE A 147 -1.64 11.45 -5.84
C ILE A 147 -1.04 10.09 -6.18
N LEU A 148 -1.11 9.13 -5.25
CA LEU A 148 -0.62 7.77 -5.46
C LEU A 148 -1.40 7.07 -6.58
N SER A 149 -2.73 7.21 -6.62
CA SER A 149 -3.58 6.63 -7.68
C SER A 149 -3.23 7.19 -9.06
N ILE A 150 -3.04 8.50 -9.18
CA ILE A 150 -2.62 9.15 -10.43
C ILE A 150 -1.21 8.66 -10.82
N GLY A 151 -0.30 8.55 -9.85
CA GLY A 151 1.05 8.02 -10.08
C GLY A 151 1.02 6.59 -10.61
N MET A 152 0.21 5.71 -10.02
CA MET A 152 0.03 4.32 -10.47
C MET A 152 -0.57 4.23 -11.87
N LEU A 153 -1.55 5.09 -12.20
CA LEU A 153 -2.11 5.18 -13.56
C LEU A 153 -1.06 5.62 -14.58
N THR A 154 -0.23 6.59 -14.23
CA THR A 154 0.84 7.09 -15.10
C THR A 154 1.89 6.00 -15.35
N ILE A 155 2.31 5.28 -14.31
CA ILE A 155 3.23 4.15 -14.42
C ILE A 155 2.61 3.05 -15.30
N SER A 156 1.35 2.71 -15.06
CA SER A 156 0.60 1.72 -15.82
C SER A 156 0.52 2.07 -17.32
N TRP A 157 0.18 3.32 -17.63
CA TRP A 157 0.16 3.83 -19.00
C TRP A 157 1.52 3.73 -19.68
N TYR A 158 2.58 4.19 -19.00
CA TYR A 158 3.93 4.14 -19.52
C TYR A 158 4.42 2.70 -19.72
N ALA A 159 4.12 1.80 -18.77
CA ALA A 159 4.43 0.38 -18.88
C ALA A 159 3.77 -0.25 -20.10
N MET A 160 2.47 -0.03 -20.31
CA MET A 160 1.75 -0.56 -21.46
C MET A 160 2.25 0.03 -22.79
N LYS A 161 2.56 1.33 -22.84
CA LYS A 161 3.10 1.98 -24.03
C LYS A 161 4.43 1.38 -24.48
N THR A 162 5.28 1.04 -23.51
CA THR A 162 6.66 0.57 -23.74
C THR A 162 6.80 -0.95 -23.64
N ALA A 163 5.71 -1.68 -23.33
CA ALA A 163 5.72 -3.13 -23.29
C ALA A 163 6.05 -3.73 -24.66
N SER A 164 6.98 -4.69 -24.68
CA SER A 164 7.32 -5.49 -25.85
C SER A 164 6.79 -6.91 -25.69
N LEU A 165 6.11 -7.42 -26.71
CA LEU A 165 5.60 -8.80 -26.76
C LEU A 165 6.72 -9.86 -26.65
N GLU A 166 7.94 -9.50 -27.02
CA GLU A 166 9.12 -10.38 -26.89
C GLU A 166 9.47 -10.71 -25.44
N ASN A 167 9.00 -9.90 -24.50
CA ASN A 167 9.22 -10.08 -23.07
C ASN A 167 8.10 -10.83 -22.36
N ASP A 168 7.14 -11.38 -23.11
CA ASP A 168 6.08 -12.20 -22.55
C ASP A 168 6.65 -13.42 -21.82
N GLY A 169 6.13 -13.73 -20.64
CA GLY A 169 6.65 -14.78 -19.77
C GLY A 169 7.92 -14.44 -18.97
N ARG A 170 8.44 -13.20 -19.05
CA ARG A 170 9.44 -12.68 -18.11
C ARG A 170 8.74 -12.07 -16.89
N PHE A 171 9.45 -12.02 -15.76
CA PHE A 171 8.92 -11.37 -14.56
C PHE A 171 8.48 -9.92 -14.82
N LEU A 172 9.29 -9.13 -15.55
CA LEU A 172 8.92 -7.79 -15.99
C LEU A 172 8.85 -7.71 -17.51
N MET A 173 7.73 -7.18 -18.00
CA MET A 173 7.50 -6.93 -19.42
C MET A 173 8.43 -5.88 -20.01
N ASN A 174 8.92 -4.93 -19.18
CA ASN A 174 9.79 -3.85 -19.62
C ASN A 174 11.07 -3.77 -18.79
N ASN A 175 12.20 -3.90 -19.46
CA ASN A 175 13.52 -3.86 -18.84
C ASN A 175 13.85 -2.52 -18.16
N LYS A 176 13.24 -1.40 -18.60
CA LYS A 176 13.47 -0.06 -18.05
C LYS A 176 13.00 0.06 -16.59
N PHE A 177 12.02 -0.75 -16.19
CA PHE A 177 11.50 -0.72 -14.81
C PHE A 177 12.28 -1.60 -13.83
N ARG A 178 13.28 -2.37 -14.29
CA ARG A 178 14.03 -3.28 -13.40
C ARG A 178 14.72 -2.55 -12.26
N VAL A 179 15.49 -1.52 -12.58
CA VAL A 179 16.24 -0.77 -11.55
C VAL A 179 15.30 0.02 -10.62
N PRO A 180 14.34 0.80 -11.10
CA PRO A 180 13.36 1.46 -10.23
C PRO A 180 12.61 0.50 -9.30
N ILE A 181 12.12 -0.62 -9.81
CA ILE A 181 11.38 -1.60 -9.00
C ILE A 181 12.30 -2.28 -7.99
N LEU A 182 13.55 -2.59 -8.37
CA LEU A 182 14.53 -3.15 -7.44
C LEU A 182 14.76 -2.20 -6.26
N ILE A 183 14.95 -0.91 -6.51
CA ILE A 183 15.20 0.08 -5.46
C ILE A 183 13.95 0.29 -4.62
N ILE A 184 12.83 0.65 -5.24
CA ILE A 184 11.59 0.99 -4.52
C ILE A 184 11.02 -0.23 -3.81
N GLY A 185 11.01 -1.39 -4.47
CA GLY A 185 10.50 -2.64 -3.89
C GLY A 185 11.33 -3.11 -2.71
N SER A 186 12.68 -3.07 -2.81
CA SER A 186 13.54 -3.47 -1.69
C SER A 186 13.42 -2.50 -0.50
N LEU A 187 13.34 -1.18 -0.73
CA LEU A 187 13.08 -0.21 0.32
C LEU A 187 11.71 -0.42 0.98
N TYR A 188 10.67 -0.63 0.18
CA TYR A 188 9.32 -0.89 0.67
C TYR A 188 9.27 -2.13 1.58
N VAL A 189 9.80 -3.26 1.11
CA VAL A 189 9.86 -4.50 1.90
C VAL A 189 10.70 -4.31 3.17
N THR A 190 11.80 -3.57 3.07
CA THR A 190 12.65 -3.28 4.23
C THR A 190 11.89 -2.48 5.28
N ILE A 191 11.15 -1.44 4.90
CA ILE A 191 10.34 -0.64 5.83
C ILE A 191 9.26 -1.51 6.48
N CYS A 192 8.50 -2.28 5.69
CA CYS A 192 7.43 -3.14 6.20
C CYS A 192 7.96 -4.15 7.24
N LEU A 193 9.02 -4.87 6.92
CA LEU A 193 9.56 -5.89 7.80
C LEU A 193 10.28 -5.27 9.02
N SER A 194 11.10 -4.25 8.81
CA SER A 194 11.84 -3.62 9.91
C SER A 194 10.91 -2.94 10.92
N GLY A 195 9.86 -2.26 10.44
CA GLY A 195 8.90 -1.61 11.32
C GLY A 195 8.04 -2.60 12.10
N HIS A 196 7.75 -3.77 11.52
CA HIS A 196 7.06 -4.85 12.23
C HIS A 196 7.94 -5.46 13.35
N TYR A 197 9.25 -5.58 13.11
CA TYR A 197 10.21 -6.09 14.10
C TYR A 197 10.74 -5.02 15.06
N ALA A 198 10.36 -3.75 14.90
CA ALA A 198 10.70 -2.66 15.79
C ALA A 198 9.83 -2.73 17.06
N SER A 199 10.17 -3.64 17.98
CA SER A 199 9.52 -3.74 19.27
C SER A 199 10.21 -2.80 20.28
N PHE A 200 9.72 -1.57 20.38
CA PHE A 200 10.17 -0.63 21.38
C PHE A 200 9.28 -0.71 22.64
N ASN A 201 9.88 -0.55 23.82
CA ASN A 201 9.11 -0.36 25.04
C ASN A 201 8.56 1.08 25.07
N TYR A 202 7.24 1.22 25.12
CA TYR A 202 6.56 2.51 24.98
C TYR A 202 6.80 3.45 26.16
N ASP A 203 6.91 2.89 27.38
CA ASP A 203 7.02 3.64 28.64
C ASP A 203 8.46 3.86 29.09
N GLN A 204 9.45 3.38 28.34
CA GLN A 204 10.86 3.45 28.71
C GLN A 204 11.67 4.19 27.63
N LEU A 205 12.76 4.80 28.07
CA LEU A 205 13.76 5.35 27.15
C LEU A 205 14.36 4.22 26.32
N ILE A 206 14.50 4.47 25.02
CA ILE A 206 15.02 3.47 24.09
C ILE A 206 16.53 3.33 24.29
N PRO A 207 17.05 2.18 24.77
CA PRO A 207 18.48 2.00 24.98
C PRO A 207 19.21 1.93 23.64
N THR A 208 20.42 2.50 23.60
CA THR A 208 21.29 2.55 22.40
C THR A 208 21.50 1.16 21.77
N GLY A 209 21.59 0.11 22.59
CA GLY A 209 21.74 -1.27 22.12
C GLY A 209 20.54 -1.76 21.28
N GLN A 210 19.31 -1.35 21.61
CA GLN A 210 18.12 -1.68 20.79
C GLN A 210 18.16 -1.00 19.42
N VAL A 211 18.60 0.27 19.38
CA VAL A 211 18.70 1.02 18.10
C VAL A 211 19.78 0.43 17.20
N ILE A 212 20.94 0.07 17.78
CA ILE A 212 22.01 -0.58 17.02
C ILE A 212 21.52 -1.93 16.45
N SER A 213 20.85 -2.74 17.28
CA SER A 213 20.26 -4.02 16.84
C SER A 213 19.25 -3.80 15.70
N LEU A 214 18.39 -2.78 15.82
CA LEU A 214 17.42 -2.45 14.77
C LEU A 214 18.11 -2.02 13.46
N ILE A 215 19.13 -1.17 13.54
CA ILE A 215 19.89 -0.73 12.35
C ILE A 215 20.54 -1.94 11.65
N ILE A 216 21.14 -2.86 12.42
CA ILE A 216 21.71 -4.09 11.85
C ILE A 216 20.62 -4.91 11.15
N LYS A 217 19.46 -5.09 11.77
CA LYS A 217 18.32 -5.80 11.16
C LYS A 217 17.86 -5.12 9.87
N ILE A 218 17.74 -3.78 9.85
CA ILE A 218 17.38 -3.00 8.66
C ILE A 218 18.36 -3.29 7.52
N ILE A 219 19.66 -3.24 7.78
CA ILE A 219 20.70 -3.50 6.77
C ILE A 219 20.60 -4.94 6.26
N LEU A 220 20.46 -5.93 7.14
CA LEU A 220 20.34 -7.34 6.73
C LEU A 220 19.09 -7.58 5.88
N ILE A 221 17.93 -7.01 6.27
CA ILE A 221 16.68 -7.13 5.51
C ILE A 221 16.82 -6.42 4.15
N LEU A 222 17.46 -5.25 4.11
CA LEU A 222 17.71 -4.53 2.86
C LEU A 222 18.56 -5.35 1.89
N VAL A 223 19.67 -5.92 2.36
CA VAL A 223 20.54 -6.77 1.53
C VAL A 223 19.78 -7.99 1.03
N ALA A 224 19.04 -8.67 1.91
CA ALA A 224 18.25 -9.85 1.54
C ALA A 224 17.17 -9.51 0.52
N SER A 225 16.46 -8.37 0.69
CA SER A 225 15.42 -7.93 -0.25
C SER A 225 16.00 -7.54 -1.60
N VAL A 226 17.14 -6.84 -1.64
CA VAL A 226 17.84 -6.50 -2.90
C VAL A 226 18.23 -7.78 -3.65
N ILE A 227 18.79 -8.77 -2.96
CA ILE A 227 19.17 -10.07 -3.56
C ILE A 227 17.93 -10.78 -4.11
N ALA A 228 16.84 -10.84 -3.34
CA ALA A 228 15.60 -11.48 -3.75
C ALA A 228 15.00 -10.81 -4.99
N PHE A 229 14.87 -9.48 -5.00
CA PHE A 229 14.39 -8.74 -6.17
C PHE A 229 15.32 -8.88 -7.38
N TRP A 230 16.64 -8.87 -7.17
CA TRP A 230 17.60 -9.11 -8.24
C TRP A 230 17.43 -10.49 -8.85
N MET A 231 17.29 -11.54 -8.02
CA MET A 231 17.03 -12.91 -8.50
C MET A 231 15.73 -12.99 -9.31
N LEU A 232 14.65 -12.43 -8.81
CA LEU A 232 13.35 -12.38 -9.51
C LEU A 232 13.45 -11.70 -10.87
N MET A 233 14.18 -10.58 -10.97
CA MET A 233 14.23 -9.79 -12.19
C MET A 233 15.19 -10.34 -13.25
N TYR A 234 16.30 -10.92 -12.82
CA TYR A 234 17.37 -11.32 -13.74
C TYR A 234 17.45 -12.83 -13.96
N LYS A 235 17.06 -13.67 -12.96
CA LYS A 235 17.12 -15.12 -13.04
C LYS A 235 15.76 -15.82 -13.13
N TRP A 236 14.67 -15.11 -13.35
CA TRP A 236 13.32 -15.67 -13.39
C TRP A 236 13.17 -16.89 -14.31
N LYS A 237 13.73 -16.83 -15.52
CA LYS A 237 13.66 -17.93 -16.49
C LYS A 237 14.37 -19.20 -16.01
N THR A 238 15.41 -19.05 -15.21
CA THR A 238 16.18 -20.18 -14.66
C THR A 238 15.42 -20.82 -13.49
N LEU A 239 14.75 -20.01 -12.67
CA LEU A 239 13.95 -20.48 -11.54
C LEU A 239 12.68 -21.23 -11.99
N ARG A 240 12.12 -20.89 -13.15
CA ARG A 240 10.90 -21.54 -13.68
C ARG A 240 11.18 -22.88 -14.36
N LYS A 241 12.43 -23.24 -14.65
CA LYS A 241 12.79 -24.52 -15.31
C LYS A 241 12.99 -25.67 -14.33
N HIS A 242 12.92 -25.41 -13.04
CA HIS A 242 12.94 -26.38 -11.95
C HIS A 242 11.60 -26.37 -11.21
#